data_5faf3aafd8128677dd949f5d67610510
#
_entry.id   5faf3aafd8128677dd949f5d67610510
#
_cell.length_a   1.000
_cell.length_b   1.000
_cell.length_c   1.000
_cell.angle_alpha   90.00
_cell.angle_beta   90.00
_cell.angle_gamma   90.00
#
_symmetry.space_group_name_H-M   'P 1'
#
loop_
_entity.id
_entity.type
_entity.pdbx_description
1 polymer ?
#
loop_
_entity_poly.entity_id
_entity_poly.type
_entity_poly.pdbx_seq_one_letter_code
_entity_poly.pdbx_strand_id
1 'polypeptide(L)'
;MCSKLAAISMLTAAALAVSSKALEAEPVYTIEHAVAIAQERNPEILIARKKVLAARGGFIEARSGYLPSLSSSGLYDKRQTQSETNLRQEDYNAILKLEQNIYTGGAVSSQVAIAQTNIAKANYELQETISRVTMDVRIAFSELLLNRAKVRVREDSVRVLDEELKSQQENFNAGIVGKLNVQRAEVALANERPELFNAQTELKNSYLRLAELFGTDVQPGVQTPPFEISGELQYQPNHPDLNDCLARADANRALLKAREKDIEIEDRQYILDRSETRPHVRAFSGYEVYSERDPEVGPEFNYGGVVGINATWNIFDGFATKGRMQATRARREAAVEALAAARRSVASEVRGAFFDLQQAERVLETETQNVQTADEALDMAKGNFAAGLGTQLDVLQAASDVTRTRTTRLSAIHLHNVALARLAHACASSAEALNFGSDFKSTKNQNRNAAHAADVAKPPEKLGQR
;
A
#
# COMPACT_ATOMS: atom_id res chain seq x y z
N MET A 1 38.81 42.55 43.83
CA MET A 1 37.62 41.82 44.35
C MET A 1 36.36 42.24 43.63
N CYS A 2 36.36 42.32 42.28
CA CYS A 2 35.18 42.80 41.54
C CYS A 2 34.92 42.00 40.24
N SER A 3 35.44 40.75 40.13
CA SER A 3 35.24 39.94 38.90
C SER A 3 34.60 38.56 39.12
N LYS A 4 34.08 38.26 40.31
CA LYS A 4 33.40 36.98 40.63
C LYS A 4 31.87 37.07 40.86
N LEU A 5 31.25 38.26 40.75
CA LEU A 5 29.82 38.42 40.91
C LEU A 5 29.03 38.49 39.61
N ALA A 6 29.69 38.56 38.48
CA ALA A 6 29.02 38.58 37.15
C ALA A 6 28.75 37.19 36.55
N ALA A 7 29.37 36.12 37.09
CA ALA A 7 29.23 34.76 36.53
C ALA A 7 28.07 33.94 37.14
N ILE A 8 27.45 34.38 38.21
CA ILE A 8 26.36 33.67 38.90
C ILE A 8 24.96 34.11 38.41
N SER A 9 24.86 35.30 37.82
CA SER A 9 23.55 35.79 37.29
C SER A 9 23.20 35.31 35.89
N MET A 10 24.17 34.71 35.14
CA MET A 10 23.94 34.14 33.82
C MET A 10 23.53 32.64 33.82
N LEU A 11 23.73 31.94 34.93
CA LEU A 11 23.38 30.53 35.05
C LEU A 11 21.93 30.29 35.52
N THR A 12 21.24 31.28 36.03
CA THR A 12 19.84 31.17 36.49
C THR A 12 18.81 31.57 35.42
N ALA A 13 19.23 32.22 34.32
CA ALA A 13 18.37 32.55 33.21
C ALA A 13 18.22 31.42 32.14
N ALA A 14 19.15 30.44 32.18
CA ALA A 14 19.12 29.31 31.25
C ALA A 14 18.28 28.10 31.71
N ALA A 15 17.77 28.11 32.95
CA ALA A 15 17.03 27.00 33.53
C ALA A 15 15.48 27.15 33.48
N LEU A 16 14.95 28.25 32.92
CA LEU A 16 13.51 28.50 32.78
C LEU A 16 12.98 28.45 31.35
N ALA A 17 13.82 28.04 30.39
CA ALA A 17 13.37 27.65 29.04
C ALA A 17 13.02 26.16 28.94
N VAL A 18 12.51 25.56 30.02
CA VAL A 18 11.90 24.24 29.98
C VAL A 18 10.50 24.36 29.40
N SER A 19 10.45 24.11 28.11
CA SER A 19 9.36 23.43 27.41
C SER A 19 7.95 23.77 27.91
N SER A 20 7.42 24.86 27.44
CA SER A 20 6.03 24.83 27.03
C SER A 20 5.98 24.00 25.75
N LYS A 21 6.01 22.66 25.85
CA LYS A 21 5.39 21.80 24.86
C LYS A 21 3.94 22.24 24.87
N ALA A 22 3.57 23.13 23.95
CA ALA A 22 2.18 23.39 23.67
C ALA A 22 1.52 22.02 23.61
N LEU A 23 0.44 21.82 24.33
CA LEU A 23 -0.47 20.70 24.15
C LEU A 23 -0.93 20.87 22.69
N GLU A 24 -0.19 20.29 21.72
CA GLU A 24 -0.66 20.18 20.37
C GLU A 24 -1.96 19.37 20.49
N ALA A 25 -3.07 20.03 20.21
CA ALA A 25 -4.36 19.35 20.12
C ALA A 25 -4.16 18.12 19.23
N GLU A 26 -4.56 16.96 19.74
CA GLU A 26 -4.44 15.71 18.98
C GLU A 26 -5.05 15.92 17.60
N PRO A 27 -4.35 15.55 16.51
CA PRO A 27 -4.83 15.79 15.15
C PRO A 27 -6.13 14.99 14.94
N VAL A 28 -7.20 15.70 14.59
CA VAL A 28 -8.50 15.11 14.31
C VAL A 28 -8.55 14.74 12.84
N TYR A 29 -8.70 13.45 12.53
CA TYR A 29 -8.65 12.94 11.16
C TYR A 29 -10.06 12.66 10.61
N THR A 30 -10.35 13.21 9.42
CA THR A 30 -11.45 12.78 8.56
C THR A 30 -11.01 11.58 7.71
N ILE A 31 -11.96 10.90 7.05
CA ILE A 31 -11.64 9.76 6.18
C ILE A 31 -10.72 10.16 5.02
N GLU A 32 -10.89 11.36 4.45
CA GLU A 32 -10.06 11.87 3.36
C GLU A 32 -8.64 12.13 3.85
N HIS A 33 -8.50 12.70 5.04
CA HIS A 33 -7.20 12.96 5.65
C HIS A 33 -6.51 11.65 6.02
N ALA A 34 -7.24 10.68 6.56
CA ALA A 34 -6.74 9.34 6.85
C ALA A 34 -6.18 8.63 5.59
N VAL A 35 -6.92 8.71 4.47
CA VAL A 35 -6.46 8.19 3.18
C VAL A 35 -5.20 8.90 2.70
N ALA A 36 -5.14 10.24 2.81
CA ALA A 36 -3.97 11.01 2.38
C ALA A 36 -2.71 10.65 3.20
N ILE A 37 -2.83 10.51 4.52
CA ILE A 37 -1.72 10.07 5.40
C ILE A 37 -1.23 8.68 5.02
N ALA A 38 -2.15 7.74 4.83
CA ALA A 38 -1.80 6.38 4.44
C ALA A 38 -1.10 6.36 3.07
N GLN A 39 -1.57 7.13 2.08
CA GLN A 39 -0.91 7.23 0.77
C GLN A 39 0.52 7.80 0.87
N GLU A 40 0.82 8.62 1.87
CA GLU A 40 2.15 9.17 2.09
C GLU A 40 3.06 8.22 2.87
N ARG A 41 2.55 7.59 3.94
CA ARG A 41 3.35 6.92 4.97
C ARG A 41 3.20 5.41 5.03
N ASN A 42 2.17 4.84 4.40
CA ASN A 42 1.93 3.38 4.47
C ASN A 42 3.14 2.59 3.95
N PRO A 43 3.64 1.59 4.71
CA PRO A 43 4.83 0.84 4.36
C PRO A 43 4.72 0.11 3.01
N GLU A 44 3.55 -0.42 2.64
CA GLU A 44 3.36 -1.13 1.39
C GLU A 44 3.47 -0.20 0.19
N ILE A 45 2.91 1.02 0.29
CA ILE A 45 3.05 2.06 -0.75
C ILE A 45 4.50 2.52 -0.86
N LEU A 46 5.20 2.70 0.27
CA LEU A 46 6.62 3.05 0.27
C LEU A 46 7.47 1.96 -0.37
N ILE A 47 7.20 0.68 -0.07
CA ILE A 47 7.86 -0.47 -0.72
C ILE A 47 7.59 -0.46 -2.23
N ALA A 48 6.33 -0.25 -2.65
CA ALA A 48 5.98 -0.20 -4.06
C ALA A 48 6.68 0.98 -4.78
N ARG A 49 6.78 2.16 -4.15
CA ARG A 49 7.57 3.28 -4.67
C ARG A 49 9.06 2.93 -4.83
N LYS A 50 9.65 2.17 -3.89
CA LYS A 50 11.04 1.72 -4.00
C LYS A 50 11.22 0.69 -5.13
N LYS A 51 10.22 -0.16 -5.40
CA LYS A 51 10.23 -1.05 -6.58
C LYS A 51 10.26 -0.28 -7.90
N VAL A 52 9.52 0.83 -8.01
CA VAL A 52 9.60 1.72 -9.18
C VAL A 52 11.00 2.33 -9.32
N LEU A 53 11.64 2.75 -8.22
CA LEU A 53 13.01 3.25 -8.25
C LEU A 53 14.00 2.16 -8.66
N ALA A 54 13.84 0.93 -8.18
CA ALA A 54 14.65 -0.22 -8.60
C ALA A 54 14.51 -0.50 -10.10
N ALA A 55 13.28 -0.46 -10.64
CA ALA A 55 13.06 -0.61 -12.08
C ALA A 55 13.72 0.51 -12.89
N ARG A 56 13.74 1.76 -12.38
CA ARG A 56 14.50 2.86 -12.99
C ARG A 56 16.01 2.60 -12.98
N GLY A 57 16.55 2.02 -11.90
CA GLY A 57 17.94 1.56 -11.84
C GLY A 57 18.26 0.53 -12.92
N GLY A 58 17.40 -0.47 -13.09
CA GLY A 58 17.53 -1.46 -14.17
C GLY A 58 17.46 -0.85 -15.59
N PHE A 59 16.71 0.23 -15.77
CA PHE A 59 16.71 0.97 -17.05
C PHE A 59 18.05 1.69 -17.30
N ILE A 60 18.66 2.29 -16.28
CA ILE A 60 19.99 2.91 -16.39
C ILE A 60 21.01 1.83 -16.73
N GLU A 61 20.96 0.67 -16.08
CA GLU A 61 21.81 -0.48 -16.36
C GLU A 61 21.63 -0.95 -17.81
N ALA A 62 20.39 -1.20 -18.28
CA ALA A 62 20.14 -1.62 -19.64
C ALA A 62 20.66 -0.59 -20.68
N ARG A 63 20.50 0.71 -20.38
CA ARG A 63 20.95 1.80 -21.24
C ARG A 63 22.48 1.89 -21.32
N SER A 64 23.20 1.40 -20.30
CA SER A 64 24.67 1.40 -20.32
C SER A 64 25.24 0.61 -21.51
N GLY A 65 24.48 -0.37 -22.04
CA GLY A 65 24.85 -1.10 -23.26
C GLY A 65 25.02 -0.24 -24.51
N TYR A 66 24.49 1.00 -24.52
CA TYR A 66 24.72 2.00 -25.58
C TYR A 66 25.95 2.88 -25.33
N LEU A 67 26.52 2.85 -24.14
CA LEU A 67 27.66 3.69 -23.77
C LEU A 67 28.96 2.87 -23.83
N PRO A 68 30.11 3.53 -24.04
CA PRO A 68 31.39 2.88 -23.92
C PRO A 68 31.66 2.44 -22.49
N SER A 69 32.26 1.26 -22.33
CA SER A 69 32.76 0.78 -21.02
C SER A 69 34.27 0.91 -20.97
N LEU A 70 34.81 1.42 -19.86
CA LEU A 70 36.23 1.50 -19.60
C LEU A 70 36.57 0.45 -18.53
N SER A 71 37.47 -0.45 -18.84
CA SER A 71 37.93 -1.50 -17.93
C SER A 71 39.46 -1.50 -17.84
N SER A 72 39.98 -1.86 -16.67
CA SER A 72 41.38 -2.13 -16.45
C SER A 72 41.54 -3.56 -15.98
N SER A 73 42.46 -4.29 -16.57
CA SER A 73 42.81 -5.65 -16.14
C SER A 73 44.33 -5.80 -16.04
N GLY A 74 44.78 -6.59 -15.08
CA GLY A 74 46.14 -6.96 -14.91
C GLY A 74 46.29 -8.49 -14.84
N LEU A 75 47.30 -9.04 -15.48
CA LEU A 75 47.62 -10.44 -15.42
C LEU A 75 49.08 -10.58 -14.97
N TYR A 76 49.29 -11.45 -14.01
CA TYR A 76 50.61 -12.02 -13.70
C TYR A 76 50.50 -13.53 -13.82
N ASP A 77 51.36 -14.11 -14.67
CA ASP A 77 51.37 -15.54 -14.91
C ASP A 77 52.81 -16.04 -14.81
N LYS A 78 53.03 -17.16 -14.12
CA LYS A 78 54.28 -17.85 -14.01
C LYS A 78 54.12 -19.26 -14.57
N ARG A 79 54.83 -19.52 -15.68
CA ARG A 79 54.76 -20.81 -16.36
C ARG A 79 56.03 -21.60 -16.13
N GLN A 80 55.87 -22.85 -15.77
CA GLN A 80 56.98 -23.81 -15.72
C GLN A 80 57.00 -24.57 -17.06
N THR A 81 58.05 -24.34 -17.86
CA THR A 81 58.25 -24.99 -19.16
C THR A 81 59.40 -25.97 -19.03
N GLN A 82 59.24 -27.17 -19.61
CA GLN A 82 60.32 -28.18 -19.75
C GLN A 82 61.15 -27.97 -21.02
N SER A 83 61.04 -26.80 -21.65
CA SER A 83 61.80 -26.50 -22.89
C SER A 83 63.20 -26.03 -22.55
N GLU A 84 64.20 -26.50 -23.32
CA GLU A 84 65.62 -26.08 -23.23
C GLU A 84 65.85 -24.64 -23.70
N THR A 85 64.82 -23.95 -24.19
CA THR A 85 64.92 -22.54 -24.57
C THR A 85 64.70 -21.65 -23.36
N ASN A 86 65.57 -20.65 -23.16
CA ASN A 86 65.55 -19.65 -22.09
C ASN A 86 64.36 -18.67 -22.15
N LEU A 87 63.13 -19.18 -22.37
CA LEU A 87 61.94 -18.36 -22.40
C LEU A 87 61.62 -17.85 -20.98
N ARG A 88 61.23 -16.61 -20.88
CA ARG A 88 60.82 -16.02 -19.63
C ARG A 88 59.65 -16.81 -19.04
N GLN A 89 59.75 -17.16 -17.77
CA GLN A 89 58.75 -17.91 -17.05
C GLN A 89 57.68 -17.03 -16.44
N GLU A 90 57.90 -15.73 -16.41
CA GLU A 90 56.98 -14.74 -15.77
C GLU A 90 56.50 -13.79 -16.83
N ASP A 91 55.15 -13.61 -16.86
CA ASP A 91 54.46 -12.77 -17.83
C ASP A 91 53.61 -11.74 -17.07
N TYR A 92 53.79 -10.48 -17.37
CA TYR A 92 53.06 -9.36 -16.78
C TYR A 92 52.29 -8.67 -17.94
N ASN A 93 51.02 -8.47 -17.75
CA ASN A 93 50.20 -7.68 -18.67
C ASN A 93 49.26 -6.80 -17.89
N ALA A 94 49.23 -5.51 -18.20
CA ALA A 94 48.26 -4.58 -17.68
C ALA A 94 47.65 -3.81 -18.87
N ILE A 95 46.32 -3.82 -18.99
CA ILE A 95 45.60 -3.17 -20.07
C ILE A 95 44.49 -2.26 -19.53
N LEU A 96 44.44 -1.04 -20.05
CA LEU A 96 43.30 -0.14 -19.93
C LEU A 96 42.53 -0.19 -21.28
N LYS A 97 41.27 -0.66 -21.26
CA LYS A 97 40.50 -0.94 -22.46
C LYS A 97 39.17 -0.21 -22.45
N LEU A 98 38.90 0.55 -23.50
CA LEU A 98 37.61 1.15 -23.81
C LEU A 98 36.90 0.29 -24.86
N GLU A 99 35.69 -0.15 -24.57
CA GLU A 99 34.86 -0.95 -25.49
C GLU A 99 33.52 -0.28 -25.75
N GLN A 100 33.09 -0.28 -27.02
CA GLN A 100 31.81 0.26 -27.45
C GLN A 100 31.07 -0.76 -28.33
N ASN A 101 29.84 -1.09 -27.95
CA ASN A 101 28.95 -1.88 -28.82
C ASN A 101 28.55 -1.06 -30.05
N ILE A 102 28.85 -1.53 -31.22
CA ILE A 102 28.44 -0.92 -32.51
C ILE A 102 27.17 -1.58 -33.01
N TYR A 103 27.14 -2.92 -32.98
CA TYR A 103 25.98 -3.69 -33.39
C TYR A 103 25.85 -4.93 -32.51
N THR A 104 24.64 -5.14 -31.94
CA THR A 104 24.36 -6.24 -31.00
C THR A 104 23.18 -7.11 -31.45
N GLY A 105 22.89 -7.15 -32.78
CA GLY A 105 21.76 -7.93 -33.29
C GLY A 105 20.38 -7.50 -32.78
N GLY A 106 20.27 -6.39 -32.06
CA GLY A 106 19.06 -5.92 -31.37
C GLY A 106 19.01 -6.25 -29.88
N ALA A 107 20.09 -6.83 -29.30
CA ALA A 107 20.13 -7.18 -27.87
C ALA A 107 19.96 -5.95 -26.98
N VAL A 108 20.81 -4.93 -27.11
CA VAL A 108 20.78 -3.72 -26.29
C VAL A 108 19.44 -2.98 -26.40
N SER A 109 18.92 -2.82 -27.63
CA SER A 109 17.62 -2.15 -27.82
C SER A 109 16.46 -2.92 -27.18
N SER A 110 16.50 -4.27 -27.22
CA SER A 110 15.48 -5.10 -26.54
C SER A 110 15.61 -5.04 -25.03
N GLN A 111 16.82 -5.08 -24.47
CA GLN A 111 17.06 -4.92 -23.02
C GLN A 111 16.54 -3.57 -22.51
N VAL A 112 16.81 -2.49 -23.23
CA VAL A 112 16.31 -1.14 -22.89
C VAL A 112 14.78 -1.09 -22.97
N ALA A 113 14.16 -1.69 -24.00
CA ALA A 113 12.71 -1.76 -24.12
C ALA A 113 12.07 -2.58 -22.98
N ILE A 114 12.66 -3.75 -22.62
CA ILE A 114 12.23 -4.56 -21.47
C ILE A 114 12.30 -3.72 -20.18
N ALA A 115 13.42 -3.06 -19.94
CA ALA A 115 13.61 -2.25 -18.74
C ALA A 115 12.62 -1.07 -18.68
N GLN A 116 12.31 -0.42 -19.80
CA GLN A 116 11.31 0.62 -19.90
C GLN A 116 9.90 0.09 -19.62
N THR A 117 9.55 -1.08 -20.15
CA THR A 117 8.27 -1.74 -19.89
C THR A 117 8.17 -2.18 -18.42
N ASN A 118 9.27 -2.60 -17.79
CA ASN A 118 9.31 -2.91 -16.35
C ASN A 118 9.03 -1.67 -15.48
N ILE A 119 9.48 -0.48 -15.87
CA ILE A 119 9.10 0.76 -15.18
C ILE A 119 7.58 1.00 -15.29
N ALA A 120 7.01 0.82 -16.49
CA ALA A 120 5.57 0.98 -16.69
C ALA A 120 4.77 -0.04 -15.86
N LYS A 121 5.18 -1.30 -15.85
CA LYS A 121 4.60 -2.37 -15.01
C LYS A 121 4.66 -1.99 -13.52
N ALA A 122 5.83 -1.61 -13.01
CA ALA A 122 6.02 -1.23 -11.61
C ALA A 122 5.14 -0.02 -11.21
N ASN A 123 4.89 0.93 -12.12
CA ASN A 123 3.96 2.03 -11.88
C ASN A 123 2.51 1.55 -11.77
N TYR A 124 2.06 0.60 -12.60
CA TYR A 124 0.72 0.00 -12.47
C TYR A 124 0.59 -0.81 -11.17
N GLU A 125 1.60 -1.56 -10.78
CA GLU A 125 1.63 -2.27 -9.50
C GLU A 125 1.57 -1.30 -8.29
N LEU A 126 2.24 -0.15 -8.40
CA LEU A 126 2.12 0.93 -7.40
C LEU A 126 0.68 1.49 -7.34
N GLN A 127 0.05 1.75 -8.49
CA GLN A 127 -1.34 2.23 -8.54
C GLN A 127 -2.30 1.21 -7.92
N GLU A 128 -2.12 -0.08 -8.19
CA GLU A 128 -2.91 -1.16 -7.59
C GLU A 128 -2.72 -1.20 -6.07
N THR A 129 -1.48 -1.05 -5.58
CA THR A 129 -1.19 -1.00 -4.15
C THR A 129 -1.85 0.21 -3.49
N ILE A 130 -1.79 1.39 -4.12
CA ILE A 130 -2.45 2.61 -3.60
C ILE A 130 -3.97 2.41 -3.53
N SER A 131 -4.57 1.83 -4.56
CA SER A 131 -6.01 1.56 -4.60
C SER A 131 -6.43 0.59 -3.50
N ARG A 132 -5.67 -0.50 -3.31
CA ARG A 132 -5.93 -1.49 -2.25
C ARG A 132 -5.77 -0.88 -0.85
N VAL A 133 -4.67 -0.17 -0.58
CA VAL A 133 -4.46 0.48 0.73
C VAL A 133 -5.55 1.52 1.00
N THR A 134 -6.00 2.26 -0.02
CA THR A 134 -7.12 3.20 0.12
C THR A 134 -8.42 2.49 0.53
N MET A 135 -8.71 1.33 -0.05
CA MET A 135 -9.84 0.48 0.36
C MET A 135 -9.66 0.03 1.82
N ASP A 136 -8.50 -0.48 2.19
CA ASP A 136 -8.22 -1.01 3.52
C ASP A 136 -8.36 0.09 4.60
N VAL A 137 -7.87 1.31 4.33
CA VAL A 137 -8.03 2.46 5.22
C VAL A 137 -9.52 2.83 5.41
N ARG A 138 -10.32 2.82 4.33
CA ARG A 138 -11.75 3.10 4.42
C ARG A 138 -12.49 2.06 5.24
N ILE A 139 -12.16 0.80 5.07
CA ILE A 139 -12.71 -0.30 5.86
C ILE A 139 -12.34 -0.13 7.34
N ALA A 140 -11.07 0.07 7.65
CA ALA A 140 -10.59 0.24 9.03
C ALA A 140 -11.16 1.49 9.69
N PHE A 141 -11.31 2.60 8.95
CA PHE A 141 -11.94 3.81 9.44
C PHE A 141 -13.44 3.60 9.76
N SER A 142 -14.17 2.92 8.88
CA SER A 142 -15.57 2.55 9.12
C SER A 142 -15.71 1.58 10.31
N GLU A 143 -14.78 0.63 10.49
CA GLU A 143 -14.73 -0.28 11.64
C GLU A 143 -14.52 0.47 12.96
N LEU A 144 -13.64 1.47 12.96
CA LEU A 144 -13.39 2.31 14.13
C LEU A 144 -14.64 3.15 14.49
N LEU A 145 -15.33 3.72 13.51
CA LEU A 145 -16.60 4.41 13.72
C LEU A 145 -17.69 3.47 14.26
N LEU A 146 -17.76 2.24 13.76
CA LEU A 146 -18.65 1.19 14.25
C LEU A 146 -18.38 0.90 15.73
N ASN A 147 -17.12 0.64 16.08
CA ASN A 147 -16.77 0.27 17.45
C ASN A 147 -16.98 1.43 18.43
N ARG A 148 -16.75 2.67 18.00
CA ARG A 148 -17.11 3.86 18.78
C ARG A 148 -18.61 3.98 19.01
N ALA A 149 -19.43 3.70 18.00
CA ALA A 149 -20.87 3.71 18.13
C ALA A 149 -21.38 2.55 19.01
N LYS A 150 -20.79 1.35 18.92
CA LYS A 150 -21.11 0.22 19.79
C LYS A 150 -20.82 0.54 21.26
N VAL A 151 -19.68 1.18 21.57
CA VAL A 151 -19.37 1.60 22.95
C VAL A 151 -20.47 2.50 23.48
N ARG A 152 -20.93 3.50 22.73
CA ARG A 152 -22.03 4.38 23.15
C ARG A 152 -23.32 3.61 23.43
N VAL A 153 -23.69 2.66 22.55
CA VAL A 153 -24.90 1.84 22.75
C VAL A 153 -24.78 0.99 24.03
N ARG A 154 -23.60 0.43 24.31
CA ARG A 154 -23.36 -0.36 25.53
C ARG A 154 -23.31 0.52 26.79
N GLU A 155 -22.75 1.72 26.72
CA GLU A 155 -22.79 2.71 27.84
C GLU A 155 -24.22 3.14 28.17
N ASP A 156 -25.05 3.40 27.15
CA ASP A 156 -26.46 3.69 27.34
C ASP A 156 -27.22 2.51 27.96
N SER A 157 -26.93 1.26 27.50
CA SER A 157 -27.53 0.05 28.07
C SER A 157 -27.17 -0.13 29.54
N VAL A 158 -25.90 0.03 29.92
CA VAL A 158 -25.43 -0.05 31.31
C VAL A 158 -26.10 1.02 32.15
N ARG A 159 -26.25 2.26 31.65
CA ARG A 159 -26.91 3.36 32.36
C ARG A 159 -28.39 3.02 32.61
N VAL A 160 -29.11 2.53 31.61
CA VAL A 160 -30.53 2.16 31.76
C VAL A 160 -30.69 1.01 32.74
N LEU A 161 -29.84 0.00 32.72
CA LEU A 161 -29.90 -1.12 33.68
C LEU A 161 -29.48 -0.72 35.09
N ASP A 162 -28.59 0.26 35.27
CA ASP A 162 -28.23 0.81 36.59
C ASP A 162 -29.39 1.64 37.19
N GLU A 163 -30.08 2.43 36.35
CA GLU A 163 -31.29 3.16 36.75
C GLU A 163 -32.41 2.18 37.13
N GLU A 164 -32.62 1.12 36.39
CA GLU A 164 -33.57 0.04 36.67
C GLU A 164 -33.26 -0.66 37.99
N LEU A 165 -32.01 -1.01 38.25
CA LEU A 165 -31.59 -1.61 39.52
C LEU A 165 -31.88 -0.70 40.70
N LYS A 166 -31.58 0.59 40.59
CA LYS A 166 -31.89 1.58 41.63
C LYS A 166 -33.40 1.66 41.91
N SER A 167 -34.22 1.72 40.86
CA SER A 167 -35.68 1.74 40.97
C SER A 167 -36.22 0.47 41.66
N GLN A 168 -35.71 -0.70 41.28
CA GLN A 168 -36.13 -1.96 41.93
C GLN A 168 -35.66 -2.06 43.38
N GLN A 169 -34.51 -1.50 43.72
CA GLN A 169 -34.03 -1.42 45.10
C GLN A 169 -34.91 -0.50 45.98
N GLU A 170 -35.31 0.66 45.43
CA GLU A 170 -36.23 1.59 46.08
C GLU A 170 -37.61 0.95 46.33
N ASN A 171 -38.17 0.29 45.31
CA ASN A 171 -39.45 -0.40 45.37
C ASN A 171 -39.41 -1.58 46.36
N PHE A 172 -38.30 -2.31 46.45
CA PHE A 172 -38.12 -3.37 47.44
C PHE A 172 -38.09 -2.79 48.86
N ASN A 173 -37.36 -1.69 49.09
CA ASN A 173 -37.29 -1.04 50.36
C ASN A 173 -38.67 -0.49 50.79
N ALA A 174 -39.49 -0.08 49.82
CA ALA A 174 -40.89 0.33 50.06
C ALA A 174 -41.87 -0.85 50.24
N GLY A 175 -41.39 -2.10 50.07
CA GLY A 175 -42.23 -3.29 50.16
C GLY A 175 -43.15 -3.55 48.96
N ILE A 176 -42.94 -2.86 47.84
CA ILE A 176 -43.75 -2.95 46.62
C ILE A 176 -43.39 -4.18 45.77
N VAL A 177 -42.09 -4.55 45.72
CA VAL A 177 -41.60 -5.69 44.91
C VAL A 177 -40.82 -6.69 45.76
N GLY A 178 -40.72 -7.93 45.28
CA GLY A 178 -39.96 -9.00 45.94
C GLY A 178 -38.44 -8.90 45.62
N LYS A 179 -37.62 -9.47 46.52
CA LYS A 179 -36.14 -9.52 46.37
C LYS A 179 -35.70 -10.10 45.05
N LEU A 180 -36.48 -11.00 44.43
CA LEU A 180 -36.19 -11.61 43.12
C LEU A 180 -36.06 -10.55 42.02
N ASN A 181 -36.85 -9.48 42.07
CA ASN A 181 -36.79 -8.41 41.04
C ASN A 181 -35.46 -7.64 41.16
N VAL A 182 -34.99 -7.33 42.37
CA VAL A 182 -33.68 -6.71 42.59
C VAL A 182 -32.56 -7.60 42.08
N GLN A 183 -32.59 -8.90 42.41
CA GLN A 183 -31.56 -9.84 41.96
C GLN A 183 -31.53 -10.01 40.42
N ARG A 184 -32.70 -9.99 39.76
CA ARG A 184 -32.76 -10.02 38.27
C ARG A 184 -32.16 -8.76 37.65
N ALA A 185 -32.45 -7.57 38.20
CA ALA A 185 -31.85 -6.35 37.70
C ALA A 185 -30.33 -6.32 37.92
N GLU A 186 -29.87 -6.81 39.09
CA GLU A 186 -28.45 -6.92 39.39
C GLU A 186 -27.72 -7.87 38.41
N VAL A 187 -28.28 -9.05 38.12
CA VAL A 187 -27.72 -10.00 37.14
C VAL A 187 -27.72 -9.40 35.72
N ALA A 188 -28.80 -8.69 35.32
CA ALA A 188 -28.84 -8.05 34.02
C ALA A 188 -27.74 -7.00 33.85
N LEU A 189 -27.53 -6.13 34.87
CA LEU A 189 -26.45 -5.15 34.88
C LEU A 189 -25.07 -5.83 34.90
N ALA A 190 -24.90 -6.89 35.70
CA ALA A 190 -23.64 -7.64 35.81
C ALA A 190 -23.25 -8.31 34.45
N ASN A 191 -24.24 -8.77 33.69
CA ASN A 191 -24.02 -9.37 32.37
C ASN A 191 -23.68 -8.31 31.28
N GLU A 192 -24.19 -7.09 31.39
CA GLU A 192 -23.94 -6.03 30.39
C GLU A 192 -22.55 -5.38 30.54
N ARG A 193 -21.99 -5.29 31.75
CA ARG A 193 -20.67 -4.71 31.98
C ARG A 193 -19.53 -5.37 31.20
N PRO A 194 -19.41 -6.72 31.15
CA PRO A 194 -18.41 -7.37 30.30
C PRO A 194 -18.54 -7.03 28.81
N GLU A 195 -19.78 -6.88 28.32
CA GLU A 195 -20.04 -6.51 26.92
C GLU A 195 -19.56 -5.09 26.62
N LEU A 196 -19.68 -4.15 27.57
CA LEU A 196 -19.09 -2.83 27.46
C LEU A 196 -17.57 -2.89 27.43
N PHE A 197 -16.93 -3.69 28.31
CA PHE A 197 -15.46 -3.84 28.30
C PHE A 197 -14.96 -4.46 27.00
N ASN A 198 -15.69 -5.44 26.43
CA ASN A 198 -15.39 -6.02 25.13
C ASN A 198 -15.45 -4.94 24.03
N ALA A 199 -16.53 -4.14 23.98
CA ALA A 199 -16.68 -3.07 22.99
C ALA A 199 -15.57 -2.01 23.11
N GLN A 200 -15.15 -1.64 24.32
CA GLN A 200 -14.05 -0.72 24.57
C GLN A 200 -12.70 -1.31 24.09
N THR A 201 -12.50 -2.62 24.25
CA THR A 201 -11.31 -3.29 23.78
C THR A 201 -11.28 -3.37 22.24
N GLU A 202 -12.40 -3.68 21.60
CA GLU A 202 -12.53 -3.66 20.14
C GLU A 202 -12.26 -2.26 19.57
N LEU A 203 -12.73 -1.20 20.25
CA LEU A 203 -12.43 0.17 19.86
C LEU A 203 -10.91 0.46 19.91
N LYS A 204 -10.24 0.07 21.00
CA LYS A 204 -8.77 0.23 21.09
C LYS A 204 -8.04 -0.53 19.99
N ASN A 205 -8.44 -1.78 19.70
CA ASN A 205 -7.84 -2.58 18.62
C ASN A 205 -8.05 -1.94 17.25
N SER A 206 -9.22 -1.32 17.01
CA SER A 206 -9.45 -0.63 15.72
C SER A 206 -8.59 0.63 15.56
N TYR A 207 -8.28 1.35 16.64
CA TYR A 207 -7.27 2.42 16.59
C TYR A 207 -5.88 1.89 16.25
N LEU A 208 -5.45 0.76 16.81
CA LEU A 208 -4.15 0.15 16.51
C LEU A 208 -4.07 -0.28 15.03
N ARG A 209 -5.15 -0.88 14.51
CA ARG A 209 -5.21 -1.27 13.10
C ARG A 209 -5.10 -0.08 12.14
N LEU A 210 -5.75 1.04 12.48
CA LEU A 210 -5.66 2.26 11.68
C LEU A 210 -4.25 2.87 11.75
N ALA A 211 -3.60 2.85 12.94
CA ALA A 211 -2.22 3.28 13.11
C ALA A 211 -1.23 2.45 12.28
N GLU A 212 -1.42 1.13 12.21
CA GLU A 212 -0.63 0.24 11.34
C GLU A 212 -0.75 0.65 9.87
N LEU A 213 -1.96 0.93 9.39
CA LEU A 213 -2.18 1.41 8.01
C LEU A 213 -1.55 2.77 7.75
N PHE A 214 -1.43 3.63 8.75
CA PHE A 214 -0.70 4.90 8.66
C PHE A 214 0.82 4.74 8.73
N GLY A 215 1.33 3.55 9.06
CA GLY A 215 2.74 3.33 9.30
C GLY A 215 3.25 4.11 10.52
N THR A 216 2.38 4.30 11.53
CA THR A 216 2.73 5.00 12.77
C THR A 216 3.11 3.98 13.84
N ASP A 217 4.33 4.09 14.35
CA ASP A 217 4.78 3.27 15.47
C ASP A 217 4.08 3.70 16.76
N VAL A 218 3.36 2.77 17.39
CA VAL A 218 2.80 2.98 18.72
C VAL A 218 3.90 2.76 19.75
N GLN A 219 4.24 3.81 20.50
CA GLN A 219 5.32 3.73 21.48
C GLN A 219 4.97 2.74 22.62
N PRO A 220 5.96 1.99 23.15
CA PRO A 220 5.76 1.11 24.28
C PRO A 220 5.18 1.88 25.47
N GLY A 221 4.07 1.38 26.04
CA GLY A 221 3.37 2.00 27.17
C GLY A 221 2.24 2.98 26.81
N VAL A 222 2.08 3.33 25.53
CA VAL A 222 0.92 4.10 25.04
C VAL A 222 -0.19 3.11 24.67
N GLN A 223 -1.34 3.22 25.33
CA GLN A 223 -2.46 2.29 25.11
C GLN A 223 -3.25 2.57 23.81
N THR A 224 -3.22 3.82 23.34
CA THR A 224 -3.91 4.26 22.12
C THR A 224 -3.00 5.19 21.32
N PRO A 225 -3.03 5.15 19.97
CA PRO A 225 -2.30 6.10 19.15
C PRO A 225 -2.74 7.55 19.44
N PRO A 226 -1.82 8.54 19.31
CA PRO A 226 -2.10 9.93 19.63
C PRO A 226 -2.84 10.64 18.48
N PHE A 227 -4.04 10.19 18.15
CA PHE A 227 -4.91 10.86 17.19
C PHE A 227 -6.37 10.57 17.49
N GLU A 228 -7.22 11.55 17.21
CA GLU A 228 -8.67 11.38 17.24
C GLU A 228 -9.23 11.33 15.81
N ILE A 229 -10.38 10.67 15.66
CA ILE A 229 -11.12 10.67 14.40
C ILE A 229 -12.42 11.48 14.55
N SER A 230 -12.74 12.22 13.49
CA SER A 230 -14.02 12.91 13.36
C SER A 230 -14.97 12.12 12.46
N GLY A 231 -16.25 12.36 12.64
CA GLY A 231 -17.32 11.75 11.85
C GLY A 231 -18.14 10.75 12.66
N GLU A 232 -19.23 10.35 12.07
CA GLU A 232 -20.15 9.34 12.60
C GLU A 232 -20.35 8.26 11.55
N LEU A 233 -20.72 7.05 12.00
CA LEU A 233 -21.05 5.96 11.09
C LEU A 233 -22.40 6.28 10.41
N GLN A 234 -22.33 6.67 9.13
CA GLN A 234 -23.49 7.06 8.33
C GLN A 234 -23.71 6.10 7.18
N TYR A 235 -24.97 5.91 6.83
CA TYR A 235 -25.39 5.26 5.60
C TYR A 235 -25.57 6.30 4.49
N GLN A 236 -24.95 6.06 3.35
CA GLN A 236 -25.13 6.87 2.15
C GLN A 236 -25.60 5.94 1.02
N PRO A 237 -26.84 6.07 0.55
CA PRO A 237 -27.35 5.24 -0.53
C PRO A 237 -26.54 5.46 -1.82
N ASN A 238 -26.11 4.39 -2.43
CA ASN A 238 -25.40 4.43 -3.71
C ASN A 238 -25.78 3.20 -4.54
N HIS A 239 -26.33 3.42 -5.72
CA HIS A 239 -26.82 2.37 -6.61
C HIS A 239 -26.02 2.36 -7.92
N PRO A 240 -24.78 1.85 -7.93
CA PRO A 240 -23.97 1.79 -9.15
C PRO A 240 -24.55 0.77 -10.14
N ASP A 241 -24.39 1.03 -11.45
CA ASP A 241 -24.71 0.05 -12.47
C ASP A 241 -23.61 -1.01 -12.60
N LEU A 242 -23.99 -2.30 -12.61
CA LEU A 242 -23.06 -3.41 -12.72
C LEU A 242 -22.27 -3.41 -14.04
N ASN A 243 -22.96 -3.10 -15.17
CA ASN A 243 -22.31 -3.14 -16.47
C ASN A 243 -21.30 -2.02 -16.62
N ASP A 244 -21.61 -0.84 -16.10
CA ASP A 244 -20.68 0.29 -16.06
C ASP A 244 -19.47 -0.02 -15.17
N CYS A 245 -19.67 -0.66 -14.01
CA CYS A 245 -18.59 -1.13 -13.15
C CYS A 245 -17.68 -2.15 -13.85
N LEU A 246 -18.25 -3.13 -14.56
CA LEU A 246 -17.48 -4.12 -15.31
C LEU A 246 -16.66 -3.47 -16.43
N ALA A 247 -17.27 -2.54 -17.19
CA ALA A 247 -16.61 -1.83 -18.27
C ALA A 247 -15.43 -0.97 -17.75
N ARG A 248 -15.65 -0.24 -16.65
CA ARG A 248 -14.59 0.55 -15.99
C ARG A 248 -13.47 -0.31 -15.45
N ALA A 249 -13.79 -1.45 -14.83
CA ALA A 249 -12.80 -2.39 -14.32
C ALA A 249 -11.91 -2.94 -15.45
N ASP A 250 -12.49 -3.41 -16.56
CA ASP A 250 -11.71 -3.93 -17.70
C ASP A 250 -10.80 -2.85 -18.33
N ALA A 251 -11.29 -1.60 -18.43
CA ALA A 251 -10.54 -0.49 -19.02
C ALA A 251 -9.45 0.09 -18.10
N ASN A 252 -9.69 0.17 -16.78
CA ASN A 252 -8.90 1.00 -15.89
C ASN A 252 -8.15 0.24 -14.78
N ARG A 253 -8.47 -1.05 -14.53
CA ARG A 253 -7.83 -1.79 -13.45
C ARG A 253 -6.31 -1.88 -13.65
N ALA A 254 -5.55 -1.36 -12.72
CA ALA A 254 -4.08 -1.31 -12.82
C ALA A 254 -3.46 -2.71 -12.87
N LEU A 255 -4.04 -3.69 -12.17
CA LEU A 255 -3.64 -5.10 -12.25
C LEU A 255 -3.66 -5.63 -13.68
N LEU A 256 -4.73 -5.35 -14.46
CA LEU A 256 -4.83 -5.83 -15.86
C LEU A 256 -3.77 -5.17 -16.73
N LYS A 257 -3.56 -3.86 -16.57
CA LYS A 257 -2.51 -3.13 -17.29
C LYS A 257 -1.11 -3.64 -16.97
N ALA A 258 -0.85 -4.02 -15.72
CA ALA A 258 0.41 -4.65 -15.33
C ALA A 258 0.60 -6.02 -16.03
N ARG A 259 -0.46 -6.84 -16.12
CA ARG A 259 -0.43 -8.12 -16.85
C ARG A 259 -0.24 -7.96 -18.36
N GLU A 260 -0.79 -6.91 -18.96
CA GLU A 260 -0.52 -6.58 -20.37
C GLU A 260 0.96 -6.27 -20.61
N LYS A 261 1.62 -5.61 -19.62
CA LYS A 261 3.07 -5.36 -19.69
C LYS A 261 3.90 -6.63 -19.56
N ASP A 262 3.42 -7.68 -18.88
CA ASP A 262 4.11 -8.96 -18.85
C ASP A 262 4.21 -9.57 -20.25
N ILE A 263 3.16 -9.50 -21.08
CA ILE A 263 3.17 -9.97 -22.46
C ILE A 263 4.17 -9.17 -23.31
N GLU A 264 4.18 -7.84 -23.15
CA GLU A 264 5.10 -6.97 -23.90
C GLU A 264 6.56 -7.26 -23.52
N ILE A 265 6.85 -7.58 -22.27
CA ILE A 265 8.19 -7.99 -21.81
C ILE A 265 8.62 -9.27 -22.51
N GLU A 266 7.76 -10.29 -22.56
CA GLU A 266 8.09 -11.56 -23.22
C GLU A 266 8.24 -11.40 -24.75
N ASP A 267 7.47 -10.51 -25.39
CA ASP A 267 7.65 -10.17 -26.80
C ASP A 267 9.06 -9.56 -27.06
N ARG A 268 9.53 -8.68 -26.19
CA ARG A 268 10.88 -8.08 -26.26
C ARG A 268 11.96 -9.10 -25.90
N GLN A 269 11.69 -9.98 -24.94
CA GLN A 269 12.61 -11.07 -24.58
C GLN A 269 12.84 -12.03 -25.74
N TYR A 270 11.80 -12.32 -26.53
CA TYR A 270 11.95 -13.12 -27.75
C TYR A 270 12.92 -12.49 -28.77
N ILE A 271 12.84 -11.14 -28.94
CA ILE A 271 13.76 -10.42 -29.83
C ILE A 271 15.17 -10.44 -29.25
N LEU A 272 15.32 -10.32 -27.94
CA LEU A 272 16.59 -10.42 -27.22
C LEU A 272 17.22 -11.81 -27.43
N ASP A 273 16.46 -12.88 -27.20
CA ASP A 273 16.95 -14.25 -27.41
C ASP A 273 17.37 -14.50 -28.87
N ARG A 274 16.58 -13.97 -29.81
CA ARG A 274 16.90 -14.08 -31.26
C ARG A 274 18.15 -13.31 -31.64
N SER A 275 18.56 -12.28 -30.90
CA SER A 275 19.73 -11.47 -31.21
C SER A 275 21.03 -12.31 -31.24
N GLU A 276 21.09 -13.39 -30.44
CA GLU A 276 22.23 -14.32 -30.39
C GLU A 276 22.50 -15.04 -31.74
N THR A 277 21.50 -15.12 -32.61
CA THR A 277 21.69 -15.67 -34.00
C THR A 277 22.29 -14.67 -34.96
N ARG A 278 22.58 -13.45 -34.52
CA ARG A 278 23.11 -12.36 -35.33
C ARG A 278 24.54 -12.03 -34.92
N PRO A 279 25.36 -11.46 -35.84
CA PRO A 279 26.69 -11.03 -35.45
C PRO A 279 26.64 -9.90 -34.41
N HIS A 280 27.63 -9.88 -33.52
CA HIS A 280 27.87 -8.81 -32.57
C HIS A 280 29.15 -8.10 -32.94
N VAL A 281 29.12 -6.79 -33.11
CA VAL A 281 30.25 -5.97 -33.50
C VAL A 281 30.56 -4.96 -32.38
N ARG A 282 31.80 -4.99 -31.90
CA ARG A 282 32.30 -4.07 -30.91
C ARG A 282 33.54 -3.36 -31.41
N ALA A 283 33.63 -2.05 -31.22
CA ALA A 283 34.87 -1.31 -31.36
C ALA A 283 35.58 -1.29 -30.04
N PHE A 284 36.89 -1.33 -30.04
CA PHE A 284 37.68 -1.20 -28.84
C PHE A 284 38.90 -0.33 -29.10
N SER A 285 39.35 0.34 -28.05
CA SER A 285 40.64 1.05 -28.00
C SER A 285 41.26 0.81 -26.64
N GLY A 286 42.54 0.65 -26.57
CA GLY A 286 43.23 0.39 -25.31
C GLY A 286 44.66 0.85 -25.31
N TYR A 287 45.23 0.85 -24.12
CA TYR A 287 46.64 1.04 -23.88
C TYR A 287 47.12 -0.09 -23.01
N GLU A 288 48.14 -0.83 -23.45
CA GLU A 288 48.66 -1.98 -22.72
C GLU A 288 50.15 -1.83 -22.39
N VAL A 289 50.51 -2.41 -21.27
CA VAL A 289 51.89 -2.58 -20.81
C VAL A 289 52.08 -4.07 -20.59
N TYR A 290 53.06 -4.66 -21.27
CA TYR A 290 53.31 -6.10 -21.19
C TYR A 290 54.79 -6.41 -21.14
N SER A 291 55.13 -7.55 -20.56
CA SER A 291 56.51 -8.02 -20.56
C SER A 291 56.88 -8.56 -21.94
N GLU A 292 58.07 -8.15 -22.41
CA GLU A 292 58.61 -8.72 -23.65
C GLU A 292 58.88 -10.22 -23.46
N ARG A 293 58.47 -11.02 -24.43
CA ARG A 293 58.64 -12.47 -24.42
C ARG A 293 59.85 -12.94 -25.24
N ASP A 294 60.40 -12.05 -26.06
CA ASP A 294 61.59 -12.37 -26.86
C ASP A 294 62.86 -12.29 -25.97
N PRO A 295 63.55 -13.42 -25.78
CA PRO A 295 64.76 -13.44 -24.95
C PRO A 295 65.93 -12.63 -25.53
N GLU A 296 65.92 -12.33 -26.85
CA GLU A 296 66.95 -11.52 -27.51
C GLU A 296 66.81 -10.02 -27.21
N VAL A 297 65.62 -9.56 -26.89
CA VAL A 297 65.29 -8.14 -26.57
C VAL A 297 65.55 -7.79 -25.10
N GLY A 298 65.71 -8.79 -24.22
CA GLY A 298 66.00 -8.56 -22.78
C GLY A 298 64.73 -8.34 -21.93
N PRO A 299 64.89 -8.04 -20.62
CA PRO A 299 63.79 -7.95 -19.66
C PRO A 299 63.08 -6.57 -19.64
N GLU A 300 62.66 -6.06 -20.76
CA GLU A 300 62.01 -4.76 -20.85
C GLU A 300 60.48 -4.89 -20.87
N PHE A 301 59.81 -3.86 -20.33
CA PHE A 301 58.39 -3.71 -20.50
C PHE A 301 58.09 -2.95 -21.79
N ASN A 302 57.31 -3.55 -22.66
CA ASN A 302 56.77 -2.87 -23.80
C ASN A 302 55.41 -2.23 -23.49
N TYR A 303 55.09 -1.16 -24.18
CA TYR A 303 53.83 -0.47 -24.04
C TYR A 303 53.36 0.02 -25.41
N GLY A 304 52.02 0.05 -25.59
CA GLY A 304 51.46 0.51 -26.84
C GLY A 304 49.94 0.71 -26.82
N GLY A 305 49.50 1.50 -27.78
CA GLY A 305 48.07 1.67 -28.04
C GLY A 305 47.54 0.60 -28.98
N VAL A 306 46.34 0.09 -28.69
CA VAL A 306 45.62 -0.83 -29.57
C VAL A 306 44.26 -0.24 -29.91
N VAL A 307 43.84 -0.33 -31.18
CA VAL A 307 42.51 0.04 -31.63
C VAL A 307 42.04 -1.00 -32.63
N GLY A 308 40.77 -1.37 -32.56
CA GLY A 308 40.24 -2.38 -33.44
C GLY A 308 38.73 -2.55 -33.36
N ILE A 309 38.24 -3.44 -34.21
CA ILE A 309 36.85 -3.87 -34.25
C ILE A 309 36.84 -5.39 -34.09
N ASN A 310 36.04 -5.88 -33.16
CA ASN A 310 35.79 -7.28 -32.94
C ASN A 310 34.36 -7.62 -33.41
N ALA A 311 34.26 -8.61 -34.33
CA ALA A 311 32.96 -9.13 -34.76
C ALA A 311 32.88 -10.62 -34.38
N THR A 312 31.89 -10.97 -33.57
CA THR A 312 31.63 -12.32 -33.11
C THR A 312 30.28 -12.79 -33.65
N TRP A 313 30.19 -13.94 -34.25
CA TRP A 313 28.97 -14.54 -34.73
C TRP A 313 28.94 -16.02 -34.40
N ASN A 314 27.99 -16.40 -33.55
CA ASN A 314 27.76 -17.80 -33.22
C ASN A 314 26.88 -18.45 -34.29
N ILE A 315 27.51 -19.08 -35.27
CA ILE A 315 26.80 -19.74 -36.42
C ILE A 315 26.04 -20.97 -35.92
N PHE A 316 26.60 -21.68 -34.94
CA PHE A 316 25.97 -22.85 -34.33
C PHE A 316 26.31 -22.91 -32.84
N ASP A 317 25.27 -22.99 -32.01
CA ASP A 317 25.35 -22.97 -30.54
C ASP A 317 24.78 -24.25 -29.89
N GLY A 318 24.71 -25.35 -30.62
CA GLY A 318 24.12 -26.59 -30.15
C GLY A 318 22.60 -26.50 -29.89
N PHE A 319 21.89 -25.65 -30.64
CA PHE A 319 20.44 -25.33 -30.44
C PHE A 319 20.08 -24.59 -29.19
N ALA A 320 21.01 -24.04 -28.42
CA ALA A 320 20.77 -23.31 -27.22
C ALA A 320 19.82 -22.11 -27.45
N THR A 321 20.07 -21.29 -28.46
CA THR A 321 19.21 -20.15 -28.81
C THR A 321 17.82 -20.60 -29.26
N LYS A 322 17.70 -21.71 -30.02
CA LYS A 322 16.41 -22.27 -30.40
C LYS A 322 15.60 -22.68 -29.17
N GLY A 323 16.25 -23.34 -28.20
CA GLY A 323 15.62 -23.70 -26.91
C GLY A 323 15.15 -22.49 -26.12
N ARG A 324 15.99 -21.43 -26.00
CA ARG A 324 15.59 -20.16 -25.35
C ARG A 324 14.39 -19.53 -26.02
N MET A 325 14.39 -19.39 -27.33
CA MET A 325 13.27 -18.83 -28.11
C MET A 325 11.98 -19.63 -27.92
N GLN A 326 12.06 -20.97 -27.86
CA GLN A 326 10.91 -21.83 -27.59
C GLN A 326 10.39 -21.61 -26.17
N ALA A 327 11.27 -21.52 -25.17
CA ALA A 327 10.91 -21.24 -23.77
C ALA A 327 10.22 -19.87 -23.63
N THR A 328 10.75 -18.85 -24.32
CA THR A 328 10.15 -17.49 -24.27
C THR A 328 8.79 -17.44 -24.95
N ARG A 329 8.58 -18.17 -26.05
CA ARG A 329 7.24 -18.31 -26.65
C ARG A 329 6.25 -18.94 -25.68
N ALA A 330 6.64 -20.01 -24.99
CA ALA A 330 5.78 -20.66 -24.01
C ALA A 330 5.47 -19.71 -22.82
N ARG A 331 6.45 -18.91 -22.35
CA ARG A 331 6.22 -17.88 -21.31
C ARG A 331 5.26 -16.80 -21.78
N ARG A 332 5.38 -16.35 -23.04
CA ARG A 332 4.44 -15.40 -23.62
C ARG A 332 3.02 -15.95 -23.65
N GLU A 333 2.84 -17.19 -24.11
CA GLU A 333 1.53 -17.86 -24.11
C GLU A 333 0.98 -17.99 -22.68
N ALA A 334 1.82 -18.35 -21.72
CA ALA A 334 1.45 -18.37 -20.30
C ALA A 334 1.04 -16.97 -19.78
N ALA A 335 1.72 -15.90 -20.22
CA ALA A 335 1.36 -14.53 -19.84
C ALA A 335 0.01 -14.11 -20.44
N VAL A 336 -0.32 -14.53 -21.67
CA VAL A 336 -1.64 -14.31 -22.30
C VAL A 336 -2.75 -15.01 -21.49
N GLU A 337 -2.54 -16.29 -21.12
CA GLU A 337 -3.49 -17.02 -20.28
C GLU A 337 -3.61 -16.39 -18.86
N ALA A 338 -2.52 -15.90 -18.30
CA ALA A 338 -2.51 -15.20 -17.02
C ALA A 338 -3.34 -13.89 -17.07
N LEU A 339 -3.25 -13.14 -18.19
CA LEU A 339 -4.09 -11.96 -18.40
C LEU A 339 -5.58 -12.35 -18.52
N ALA A 340 -5.89 -13.40 -19.29
CA ALA A 340 -7.26 -13.89 -19.41
C ALA A 340 -7.83 -14.38 -18.05
N ALA A 341 -7.02 -15.05 -17.25
CA ALA A 341 -7.38 -15.46 -15.89
C ALA A 341 -7.61 -14.24 -14.98
N ALA A 342 -6.72 -13.23 -15.04
CA ALA A 342 -6.85 -12.00 -14.27
C ALA A 342 -8.14 -11.22 -14.65
N ARG A 343 -8.51 -11.13 -15.93
CA ARG A 343 -9.78 -10.52 -16.37
C ARG A 343 -10.99 -11.25 -15.79
N ARG A 344 -10.99 -12.59 -15.81
CA ARG A 344 -12.06 -13.39 -15.20
C ARG A 344 -12.13 -13.16 -13.68
N SER A 345 -11.00 -13.10 -13.01
CA SER A 345 -10.91 -12.83 -11.56
C SER A 345 -11.46 -11.44 -11.22
N VAL A 346 -11.03 -10.39 -11.93
CA VAL A 346 -11.53 -9.02 -11.74
C VAL A 346 -13.03 -8.94 -12.00
N ALA A 347 -13.55 -9.57 -13.07
CA ALA A 347 -14.97 -9.60 -13.33
C ALA A 347 -15.77 -10.33 -12.23
N SER A 348 -15.20 -11.39 -11.63
CA SER A 348 -15.80 -12.08 -10.48
C SER A 348 -15.75 -11.21 -9.22
N GLU A 349 -14.63 -10.51 -8.96
CA GLU A 349 -14.48 -9.57 -7.85
C GLU A 349 -15.52 -8.44 -7.91
N VAL A 350 -15.71 -7.83 -9.08
CA VAL A 350 -16.74 -6.79 -9.29
C VAL A 350 -18.14 -7.32 -9.01
N ARG A 351 -18.49 -8.50 -9.55
CA ARG A 351 -19.82 -9.10 -9.32
C ARG A 351 -20.02 -9.46 -7.84
N GLY A 352 -19.01 -10.05 -7.20
CA GLY A 352 -19.06 -10.38 -5.78
C GLY A 352 -19.30 -9.14 -4.93
N ALA A 353 -18.47 -8.09 -5.11
CA ALA A 353 -18.63 -6.84 -4.38
C ALA A 353 -19.99 -6.14 -4.64
N PHE A 354 -20.52 -6.25 -5.86
CA PHE A 354 -21.84 -5.74 -6.18
C PHE A 354 -22.96 -6.50 -5.47
N PHE A 355 -22.89 -7.83 -5.41
CA PHE A 355 -23.87 -8.63 -4.66
C PHE A 355 -23.76 -8.42 -3.16
N ASP A 356 -22.54 -8.26 -2.63
CA ASP A 356 -22.32 -7.91 -1.22
C ASP A 356 -22.98 -6.56 -0.88
N LEU A 357 -22.89 -5.57 -1.79
CA LEU A 357 -23.53 -4.28 -1.62
C LEU A 357 -25.07 -4.41 -1.59
N GLN A 358 -25.66 -5.14 -2.56
CA GLN A 358 -27.10 -5.38 -2.59
C GLN A 358 -27.59 -6.12 -1.34
N GLN A 359 -26.82 -7.10 -0.87
CA GLN A 359 -27.14 -7.81 0.37
C GLN A 359 -27.09 -6.86 1.57
N ALA A 360 -26.04 -6.03 1.68
CA ALA A 360 -25.87 -5.09 2.80
C ALA A 360 -27.02 -4.07 2.84
N GLU A 361 -27.48 -3.58 1.69
CA GLU A 361 -28.63 -2.66 1.60
C GLU A 361 -29.91 -3.31 2.14
N ARG A 362 -30.23 -4.54 1.72
CA ARG A 362 -31.43 -5.26 2.19
C ARG A 362 -31.36 -5.57 3.69
N VAL A 363 -30.18 -5.97 4.19
CA VAL A 363 -29.96 -6.20 5.63
C VAL A 363 -30.18 -4.91 6.41
N LEU A 364 -29.64 -3.79 5.93
CA LEU A 364 -29.78 -2.50 6.59
C LEU A 364 -31.25 -2.01 6.65
N GLU A 365 -32.01 -2.20 5.56
CA GLU A 365 -33.44 -1.89 5.52
C GLU A 365 -34.20 -2.70 6.58
N THR A 366 -33.98 -4.01 6.64
CA THR A 366 -34.59 -4.91 7.62
C THR A 366 -34.21 -4.51 9.06
N GLU A 367 -32.92 -4.27 9.33
CA GLU A 367 -32.45 -3.92 10.68
C GLU A 367 -32.93 -2.53 11.11
N THR A 368 -33.13 -1.60 10.19
CA THR A 368 -33.72 -0.30 10.52
C THR A 368 -35.16 -0.43 11.00
N GLN A 369 -35.95 -1.31 10.37
CA GLN A 369 -37.30 -1.61 10.79
C GLN A 369 -37.33 -2.38 12.13
N ASN A 370 -36.39 -3.33 12.32
CA ASN A 370 -36.26 -4.10 13.56
C ASN A 370 -35.97 -3.19 14.77
N VAL A 371 -35.12 -2.16 14.61
CA VAL A 371 -34.87 -1.18 15.69
C VAL A 371 -36.15 -0.45 16.09
N GLN A 372 -36.93 0.03 15.12
CA GLN A 372 -38.19 0.70 15.42
C GLN A 372 -39.15 -0.22 16.18
N THR A 373 -39.33 -1.45 15.72
CA THR A 373 -40.20 -2.44 16.36
C THR A 373 -39.72 -2.78 17.79
N ALA A 374 -38.40 -2.88 17.99
CA ALA A 374 -37.83 -3.17 19.33
C ALA A 374 -38.02 -1.99 20.29
N ASP A 375 -37.85 -0.74 19.82
CA ASP A 375 -38.09 0.46 20.62
C ASP A 375 -39.58 0.55 21.02
N GLU A 376 -40.54 0.31 20.10
CA GLU A 376 -41.96 0.26 20.40
C GLU A 376 -42.33 -0.86 21.41
N ALA A 377 -41.69 -2.03 21.26
CA ALA A 377 -41.88 -3.16 22.17
C ALA A 377 -41.41 -2.84 23.62
N LEU A 378 -40.26 -2.15 23.71
CA LEU A 378 -39.74 -1.72 25.02
C LEU A 378 -40.67 -0.72 25.69
N ASP A 379 -41.23 0.26 24.96
CA ASP A 379 -42.16 1.23 25.47
C ASP A 379 -43.48 0.57 25.92
N MET A 380 -44.00 -0.41 25.17
CA MET A 380 -45.16 -1.21 25.57
C MET A 380 -44.86 -2.05 26.82
N ALA A 381 -43.69 -2.69 26.92
CA ALA A 381 -43.32 -3.49 28.08
C ALA A 381 -43.23 -2.65 29.35
N LYS A 382 -42.63 -1.44 29.28
CA LYS A 382 -42.59 -0.49 30.37
C LYS A 382 -43.99 0.00 30.80
N GLY A 383 -44.86 0.32 29.84
CA GLY A 383 -46.23 0.70 30.08
C GLY A 383 -47.05 -0.40 30.79
N ASN A 384 -46.96 -1.64 30.28
CA ASN A 384 -47.63 -2.80 30.86
C ASN A 384 -47.11 -3.11 32.28
N PHE A 385 -45.82 -3.01 32.50
CA PHE A 385 -45.23 -3.19 33.82
C PHE A 385 -45.72 -2.13 34.83
N ALA A 386 -45.74 -0.86 34.42
CA ALA A 386 -46.25 0.23 35.24
C ALA A 386 -47.76 0.09 35.57
N ALA A 387 -48.55 -0.49 34.66
CA ALA A 387 -49.95 -0.80 34.87
C ALA A 387 -50.22 -2.11 35.64
N GLY A 388 -49.18 -2.86 36.02
CA GLY A 388 -49.29 -4.16 36.68
C GLY A 388 -49.76 -5.31 35.77
N LEU A 389 -49.75 -5.11 34.43
CA LEU A 389 -50.18 -6.09 33.43
C LEU A 389 -49.03 -6.89 32.81
N GLY A 390 -47.79 -6.52 33.11
CA GLY A 390 -46.58 -7.14 32.65
C GLY A 390 -45.60 -7.45 33.76
N THR A 391 -44.52 -8.17 33.42
CA THR A 391 -43.47 -8.51 34.40
C THR A 391 -42.20 -7.68 34.15
N GLN A 392 -41.39 -7.53 35.21
CA GLN A 392 -40.04 -6.93 35.04
C GLN A 392 -39.20 -7.69 34.03
N LEU A 393 -39.36 -9.01 33.92
CA LEU A 393 -38.63 -9.82 32.95
C LEU A 393 -38.92 -9.36 31.51
N ASP A 394 -40.15 -9.02 31.18
CA ASP A 394 -40.55 -8.52 29.89
C ASP A 394 -39.84 -7.19 29.55
N VAL A 395 -39.69 -6.30 30.53
CA VAL A 395 -38.98 -5.04 30.38
C VAL A 395 -37.47 -5.28 30.14
N LEU A 396 -36.83 -6.16 30.94
CA LEU A 396 -35.43 -6.50 30.81
C LEU A 396 -35.13 -7.19 29.47
N GLN A 397 -36.03 -8.09 29.03
CA GLN A 397 -35.88 -8.74 27.70
C GLN A 397 -36.01 -7.74 26.57
N ALA A 398 -37.02 -6.86 26.60
CA ALA A 398 -37.21 -5.84 25.58
C ALA A 398 -36.04 -4.84 25.55
N ALA A 399 -35.48 -4.46 26.71
CA ALA A 399 -34.27 -3.60 26.76
C ALA A 399 -33.04 -4.29 26.14
N SER A 400 -32.85 -5.59 26.39
CA SER A 400 -31.78 -6.37 25.75
C SER A 400 -31.99 -6.46 24.23
N ASP A 401 -33.22 -6.64 23.76
CA ASP A 401 -33.54 -6.71 22.34
C ASP A 401 -33.27 -5.37 21.63
N VAL A 402 -33.60 -4.22 22.26
CA VAL A 402 -33.25 -2.88 21.74
C VAL A 402 -31.74 -2.73 21.60
N THR A 403 -30.98 -3.10 22.62
CA THR A 403 -29.50 -3.01 22.58
C THR A 403 -28.94 -3.89 21.47
N ARG A 404 -29.44 -5.10 21.31
CA ARG A 404 -29.05 -6.03 20.28
C ARG A 404 -29.37 -5.51 18.88
N THR A 405 -30.62 -5.07 18.62
CA THR A 405 -31.03 -4.60 17.29
C THR A 405 -30.31 -3.32 16.90
N ARG A 406 -30.08 -2.38 17.82
CA ARG A 406 -29.26 -1.18 17.57
C ARG A 406 -27.82 -1.54 17.18
N THR A 407 -27.20 -2.51 17.87
CA THR A 407 -25.85 -2.98 17.58
C THR A 407 -25.80 -3.67 16.21
N THR A 408 -26.80 -4.49 15.88
CA THR A 408 -26.89 -5.16 14.56
C THR A 408 -27.09 -4.17 13.43
N ARG A 409 -27.92 -3.14 13.62
CA ARG A 409 -28.10 -2.05 12.63
C ARG A 409 -26.80 -1.30 12.37
N LEU A 410 -26.02 -0.96 13.43
CA LEU A 410 -24.69 -0.36 13.25
C LEU A 410 -23.74 -1.25 12.44
N SER A 411 -23.77 -2.56 12.71
CA SER A 411 -22.99 -3.52 11.94
C SER A 411 -23.45 -3.60 10.49
N ALA A 412 -24.74 -3.49 10.20
CA ALA A 412 -25.28 -3.44 8.84
C ALA A 412 -24.81 -2.19 8.07
N ILE A 413 -24.77 -1.01 8.71
CA ILE A 413 -24.21 0.21 8.09
C ILE A 413 -22.72 0.01 7.77
N HIS A 414 -21.97 -0.59 8.68
CA HIS A 414 -20.55 -0.90 8.42
C HIS A 414 -20.39 -1.87 7.26
N LEU A 415 -21.16 -2.95 7.19
CA LEU A 415 -21.13 -3.91 6.08
C LEU A 415 -21.39 -3.23 4.74
N HIS A 416 -22.37 -2.31 4.68
CA HIS A 416 -22.63 -1.49 3.49
C HIS A 416 -21.39 -0.67 3.10
N ASN A 417 -20.77 0.03 4.05
CA ASN A 417 -19.58 0.86 3.79
C ASN A 417 -18.38 0.01 3.34
N VAL A 418 -18.23 -1.20 3.88
CA VAL A 418 -17.20 -2.17 3.45
C VAL A 418 -17.47 -2.64 2.02
N ALA A 419 -18.71 -3.03 1.69
CA ALA A 419 -19.08 -3.47 0.36
C ALA A 419 -18.88 -2.36 -0.68
N LEU A 420 -19.21 -1.12 -0.33
CA LEU A 420 -18.99 0.04 -1.18
C LEU A 420 -17.50 0.33 -1.40
N ALA A 421 -16.67 0.23 -0.36
CA ALA A 421 -15.21 0.39 -0.48
C ALA A 421 -14.58 -0.70 -1.37
N ARG A 422 -15.02 -1.96 -1.22
CA ARG A 422 -14.59 -3.08 -2.08
C ARG A 422 -15.01 -2.89 -3.52
N LEU A 423 -16.25 -2.47 -3.75
CA LEU A 423 -16.76 -2.22 -5.09
C LEU A 423 -16.01 -1.07 -5.77
N ALA A 424 -15.68 0.01 -5.03
CA ALA A 424 -14.88 1.11 -5.53
C ALA A 424 -13.50 0.65 -6.02
N HIS A 425 -12.83 -0.20 -5.24
CA HIS A 425 -11.56 -0.81 -5.61
C HIS A 425 -11.71 -1.73 -6.84
N ALA A 426 -12.70 -2.63 -6.82
CA ALA A 426 -12.94 -3.59 -7.89
C ALA A 426 -13.24 -2.90 -9.24
N CYS A 427 -14.05 -1.84 -9.24
CA CYS A 427 -14.41 -1.06 -10.43
C CYS A 427 -13.31 -0.09 -10.89
N ALA A 428 -12.16 -0.03 -10.20
CA ALA A 428 -11.12 0.97 -10.43
C ALA A 428 -11.67 2.42 -10.46
N SER A 429 -12.70 2.69 -9.66
CA SER A 429 -13.31 4.01 -9.52
C SER A 429 -12.48 4.88 -8.58
N SER A 430 -12.33 6.17 -8.92
CA SER A 430 -11.90 7.13 -7.89
C SER A 430 -12.99 7.19 -6.81
N ALA A 431 -12.58 7.32 -5.56
CA ALA A 431 -13.50 7.38 -4.43
C ALA A 431 -14.53 8.52 -4.53
N GLU A 432 -14.22 9.57 -5.27
CA GLU A 432 -15.09 10.71 -5.55
C GLU A 432 -16.26 10.35 -6.49
N ALA A 433 -16.07 9.38 -7.38
CA ALA A 433 -17.13 8.92 -8.30
C ALA A 433 -18.23 8.13 -7.59
N LEU A 434 -18.01 7.69 -6.35
CA LEU A 434 -18.96 6.91 -5.54
C LEU A 434 -19.46 7.67 -4.29
N ASN A 435 -19.42 9.01 -4.30
CA ASN A 435 -19.97 9.88 -3.23
C ASN A 435 -19.74 9.35 -1.79
N PHE A 436 -18.47 9.16 -1.40
CA PHE A 436 -18.14 8.99 0.00
C PHE A 436 -18.09 10.38 0.67
N GLY A 437 -19.23 10.85 1.19
CA GLY A 437 -19.32 12.00 2.11
C GLY A 437 -18.64 13.28 1.62
N SER A 438 -19.12 13.90 0.55
CA SER A 438 -18.67 15.23 0.15
C SER A 438 -19.71 16.29 0.49
N ASP A 439 -19.80 16.67 1.76
CA ASP A 439 -20.33 17.98 2.16
C ASP A 439 -19.18 18.97 2.44
N PHE A 440 -18.21 19.03 1.51
CA PHE A 440 -17.27 20.15 1.47
C PHE A 440 -17.02 20.54 0.02
N LYS A 441 -17.66 21.60 -0.44
CA LYS A 441 -17.36 22.29 -1.71
C LYS A 441 -15.87 22.64 -1.76
N SER A 442 -15.09 21.81 -2.42
CA SER A 442 -13.70 22.09 -2.76
C SER A 442 -13.66 23.06 -3.92
N THR A 443 -13.80 24.36 -3.64
CA THR A 443 -13.61 25.45 -4.60
C THR A 443 -12.16 25.95 -4.57
N LYS A 444 -11.15 25.10 -4.47
CA LYS A 444 -9.76 25.64 -4.46
C LYS A 444 -8.66 24.75 -5.07
N ASN A 445 -8.95 23.65 -5.72
CA ASN A 445 -7.86 22.78 -6.23
C ASN A 445 -7.76 22.60 -7.75
N GLN A 446 -8.60 23.26 -8.55
CA GLN A 446 -8.42 23.24 -10.01
C GLN A 446 -7.25 24.12 -10.51
N ASN A 447 -6.78 25.08 -9.72
CA ASN A 447 -5.68 25.98 -10.14
C ASN A 447 -4.26 25.48 -9.77
N ARG A 448 -4.10 24.44 -8.96
CA ARG A 448 -2.75 23.92 -8.62
C ARG A 448 -2.24 22.86 -9.61
N ASN A 449 -3.12 22.08 -10.20
CA ASN A 449 -2.72 21.05 -11.18
C ASN A 449 -2.44 21.63 -12.57
N ALA A 450 -3.03 22.77 -12.92
CA ALA A 450 -2.72 23.49 -14.15
C ALA A 450 -1.35 24.18 -14.10
N ALA A 451 -0.91 24.66 -12.95
CA ALA A 451 0.40 25.30 -12.78
C ALA A 451 1.57 24.30 -12.83
N HIS A 452 1.38 23.06 -12.33
CA HIS A 452 2.42 22.03 -12.36
C HIS A 452 2.58 21.36 -13.73
N ALA A 453 1.51 21.30 -14.53
CA ALA A 453 1.58 20.80 -15.91
C ALA A 453 2.24 21.80 -16.87
N ALA A 454 2.16 23.08 -16.59
CA ALA A 454 2.77 24.15 -17.41
C ALA A 454 4.30 24.28 -17.20
N ASP A 455 4.82 23.89 -16.03
CA ASP A 455 6.25 23.98 -15.71
C ASP A 455 7.07 22.79 -16.26
N VAL A 456 6.43 21.65 -16.58
CA VAL A 456 7.07 20.48 -17.19
C VAL A 456 7.16 20.57 -18.72
N ALA A 457 6.46 21.51 -19.34
CA ALA A 457 6.38 21.65 -20.80
C ALA A 457 7.32 22.71 -21.40
N LYS A 458 8.23 23.33 -20.63
CA LYS A 458 9.21 24.26 -21.20
C LYS A 458 10.40 23.51 -21.79
N PRO A 459 10.70 23.68 -23.09
CA PRO A 459 11.91 23.15 -23.69
C PRO A 459 13.14 23.88 -23.16
N PRO A 460 14.31 23.21 -23.10
CA PRO A 460 15.53 23.83 -22.57
C PRO A 460 15.97 25.00 -23.45
N GLU A 461 16.16 26.13 -22.82
CA GLU A 461 16.67 27.36 -23.40
C GLU A 461 18.07 27.14 -23.98
N LYS A 462 18.24 27.49 -25.24
CA LYS A 462 19.53 27.47 -25.96
C LYS A 462 20.51 28.38 -25.26
N LEU A 463 21.53 27.86 -24.62
CA LEU A 463 22.72 28.60 -24.22
C LEU A 463 23.43 29.06 -25.47
N GLY A 464 23.34 30.40 -25.73
CA GLY A 464 23.96 31.09 -26.78
C GLY A 464 25.48 31.16 -26.61
N GLN A 465 26.10 31.20 -27.76
CA GLN A 465 27.53 31.40 -28.02
C GLN A 465 28.11 32.60 -27.27
N ARG A 466 29.20 32.36 -26.56
CA ARG A 466 30.43 33.21 -26.64
C ARG A 466 31.65 32.38 -26.28
#